data_41871e0f069b10c3fac1280006453791
#
_entry.id   41871e0f069b10c3fac1280006453791
#
_cell.length_a   1.000
_cell.length_b   1.000
_cell.length_c   1.000
_cell.angle_alpha   90.00
_cell.angle_beta   90.00
_cell.angle_gamma   90.00
#
_symmetry.space_group_name_H-M   'P 1'
#
loop_
_entity.id
_entity.type
_entity.pdbx_description
1 polymer ?
#
loop_
_entity_poly.entity_id
_entity_poly.type
_entity_poly.pdbx_seq_one_letter_code
_entity_poly.pdbx_strand_id
1 'polypeptide(L)'
;MLGQYSPAESPERSVLVVSHPELLTALSDLRPSAEFFSAIRIGLISVNGNTLISLQNPEYLGNAYLQDEYSKAEAVINNLSSKISKTIQAEFTTASLGSGYGSSQEFTQEDLREYHYMFGMPYFEDTY
;
A
#
# COMPACT_ATOMS: atom_id res chain seq x y z
N MET A 1 -13.19 -5.89 -3.64
CA MET A 1 -12.58 -6.54 -2.47
C MET A 1 -12.16 -7.94 -2.90
N LEU A 2 -10.93 -8.33 -2.62
CA LEU A 2 -10.39 -9.66 -2.95
C LEU A 2 -10.57 -10.65 -1.79
N GLY A 3 -10.48 -10.17 -0.55
CA GLY A 3 -10.63 -11.01 0.63
C GLY A 3 -10.57 -10.22 1.93
N GLN A 4 -10.79 -10.95 3.03
CA GLN A 4 -10.68 -10.46 4.39
C GLN A 4 -10.11 -11.57 5.28
N TYR A 5 -9.31 -11.20 6.26
CA TYR A 5 -8.83 -12.12 7.28
C TYR A 5 -8.62 -11.42 8.62
N SER A 6 -8.62 -12.18 9.71
CA SER A 6 -8.38 -11.69 11.08
C SER A 6 -7.00 -12.15 11.55
N PRO A 7 -6.02 -11.25 11.68
CA PRO A 7 -4.69 -11.61 12.17
C PRO A 7 -4.77 -12.22 13.57
N ALA A 8 -4.07 -13.34 13.77
CA ALA A 8 -4.04 -14.11 15.03
C ALA A 8 -5.44 -14.49 15.55
N GLU A 9 -6.41 -14.69 14.63
CA GLU A 9 -7.81 -15.02 14.95
C GLU A 9 -8.48 -14.01 15.90
N SER A 10 -7.92 -12.81 16.02
CA SER A 10 -8.42 -11.77 16.92
C SER A 10 -9.70 -11.13 16.37
N PRO A 11 -10.80 -11.08 17.11
CA PRO A 11 -12.03 -10.40 16.68
C PRO A 11 -11.88 -8.88 16.60
N GLU A 12 -10.85 -8.33 17.23
CA GLU A 12 -10.58 -6.88 17.26
C GLU A 12 -9.73 -6.43 16.07
N ARG A 13 -9.26 -7.36 15.24
CA ARG A 13 -8.38 -7.08 14.11
C ARG A 13 -8.94 -7.68 12.83
N SER A 14 -8.98 -6.88 11.80
CA SER A 14 -9.35 -7.32 10.46
C SER A 14 -8.47 -6.67 9.42
N VAL A 15 -8.15 -7.41 8.38
CA VAL A 15 -7.45 -6.89 7.21
C VAL A 15 -8.30 -7.13 5.98
N LEU A 16 -8.61 -6.07 5.27
CA LEU A 16 -9.24 -6.12 3.96
C LEU A 16 -8.16 -6.11 2.88
N VAL A 17 -8.29 -7.00 1.92
CA VAL A 17 -7.44 -7.01 0.72
C VAL A 17 -8.27 -6.51 -0.44
N VAL A 18 -7.83 -5.41 -1.04
CA VAL A 18 -8.55 -4.73 -2.12
C VAL A 18 -7.66 -4.58 -3.35
N SER A 19 -8.28 -4.51 -4.52
CA SER A 19 -7.64 -4.16 -5.77
C SER A 19 -8.60 -3.31 -6.61
N HIS A 20 -8.07 -2.70 -7.66
CA HIS A 20 -8.85 -1.88 -8.58
C HIS A 20 -8.52 -2.25 -10.03
N PRO A 21 -9.52 -2.39 -10.92
CA PRO A 21 -9.27 -2.77 -12.32
C PRO A 21 -8.29 -1.85 -13.06
N GLU A 22 -8.37 -0.54 -12.82
CA GLU A 22 -7.43 0.42 -13.44
C GLU A 22 -5.99 0.17 -12.97
N LEU A 23 -5.78 -0.20 -11.68
CA LEU A 23 -4.46 -0.56 -11.19
C LEU A 23 -3.95 -1.83 -11.89
N LEU A 24 -4.76 -2.88 -11.93
CA LEU A 24 -4.38 -4.13 -12.59
C LEU A 24 -4.00 -3.92 -14.05
N THR A 25 -4.78 -3.11 -14.78
CA THR A 25 -4.48 -2.77 -16.18
C THR A 25 -3.17 -1.98 -16.28
N ALA A 26 -2.93 -1.03 -15.40
CA ALA A 26 -1.70 -0.23 -15.43
C ALA A 26 -0.45 -1.06 -15.11
N LEU A 27 -0.58 -2.14 -14.34
CA LEU A 27 0.54 -3.00 -13.94
C LEU A 27 0.83 -4.14 -14.93
N SER A 28 -0.13 -4.51 -15.79
CA SER A 28 -0.06 -5.71 -16.63
C SER A 28 1.10 -5.74 -17.62
N ASP A 29 1.55 -4.57 -18.06
CA ASP A 29 2.62 -4.41 -19.06
C ASP A 29 3.94 -3.93 -18.44
N LEU A 30 4.02 -3.93 -17.10
CA LEU A 30 5.20 -3.51 -16.38
C LEU A 30 6.06 -4.72 -15.95
N ARG A 31 7.15 -4.43 -15.27
CA ARG A 31 8.07 -5.43 -14.73
C ARG A 31 7.36 -6.49 -13.86
N PRO A 32 7.90 -7.72 -13.77
CA PRO A 32 7.26 -8.79 -12.97
C PRO A 32 7.00 -8.44 -11.51
N SER A 33 7.87 -7.64 -10.87
CA SER A 33 7.67 -7.20 -9.49
C SER A 33 6.41 -6.32 -9.29
N ALA A 34 5.87 -5.73 -10.36
CA ALA A 34 4.64 -4.96 -10.32
C ALA A 34 3.43 -5.79 -9.83
N GLU A 35 3.43 -7.10 -10.07
CA GLU A 35 2.36 -7.99 -9.64
C GLU A 35 2.20 -8.01 -8.10
N PHE A 36 3.26 -7.81 -7.33
CA PHE A 36 3.21 -7.73 -5.87
C PHE A 36 2.49 -6.49 -5.36
N PHE A 37 2.35 -5.47 -6.20
CA PHE A 37 1.61 -4.26 -5.90
C PHE A 37 0.13 -4.34 -6.35
N SER A 38 -0.32 -5.41 -6.94
CA SER A 38 -1.68 -5.58 -7.46
C SER A 38 -2.79 -5.55 -6.39
N ALA A 39 -2.43 -5.69 -5.12
CA ALA A 39 -3.35 -5.70 -3.99
C ALA A 39 -2.89 -4.80 -2.84
N ILE A 40 -3.81 -4.03 -2.30
CA ILE A 40 -3.59 -3.11 -1.18
C ILE A 40 -4.28 -3.67 0.06
N ARG A 41 -3.64 -3.55 1.22
CA ARG A 41 -4.19 -3.96 2.50
C ARG A 41 -4.66 -2.77 3.30
N ILE A 42 -5.86 -2.91 3.86
CA ILE A 42 -6.47 -1.95 4.78
C ILE A 42 -6.66 -2.68 6.11
N GLY A 43 -5.95 -2.26 7.13
CA GLY A 43 -6.07 -2.79 8.49
C GLY A 43 -7.13 -2.05 9.28
N LEU A 44 -7.94 -2.79 10.01
CA LEU A 44 -8.95 -2.29 10.94
C LEU A 44 -8.62 -2.86 12.33
N ILE A 45 -8.44 -2.00 13.31
CA ILE A 45 -8.13 -2.40 14.68
C ILE A 45 -9.08 -1.68 15.64
N SER A 46 -9.78 -2.43 16.47
CA SER A 46 -10.58 -1.87 17.56
C SER A 46 -9.68 -1.59 18.77
N VAL A 47 -9.66 -0.35 19.22
CA VAL A 47 -8.87 0.10 20.39
C VAL A 47 -9.73 1.02 21.25
N ASN A 48 -10.03 0.61 22.48
CA ASN A 48 -10.79 1.42 23.45
C ASN A 48 -12.12 1.97 22.88
N GLY A 49 -12.86 1.16 22.13
CA GLY A 49 -14.14 1.54 21.54
C GLY A 49 -14.04 2.41 20.27
N ASN A 50 -12.83 2.72 19.82
CA ASN A 50 -12.58 3.39 18.56
C ASN A 50 -12.03 2.40 17.53
N THR A 51 -12.22 2.69 16.25
CA THR A 51 -11.63 1.91 15.16
C THR A 51 -10.49 2.71 14.53
N LEU A 52 -9.29 2.15 14.62
CA LEU A 52 -8.15 2.65 13.86
C LEU A 52 -8.15 1.98 12.48
N ILE A 53 -8.14 2.80 11.43
CA ILE A 53 -8.02 2.36 10.04
C ILE A 53 -6.60 2.68 9.57
N SER A 54 -5.88 1.67 9.11
CA SER A 54 -4.54 1.83 8.55
C SER A 54 -4.52 1.36 7.10
N LEU A 55 -3.92 2.16 6.24
CA LEU A 55 -3.79 1.89 4.81
C LEU A 55 -2.30 1.75 4.48
N GLN A 56 -1.95 0.69 3.75
CA GLN A 56 -0.65 0.65 3.10
C GLN A 56 -0.55 1.86 2.15
N ASN A 57 0.56 2.60 2.21
CA ASN A 57 0.77 3.75 1.34
C ASN A 57 0.99 3.28 -0.11
N PRO A 58 0.05 3.56 -1.05
CA PRO A 58 0.18 3.08 -2.42
C PRO A 58 1.37 3.72 -3.17
N GLU A 59 1.69 4.98 -2.87
CA GLU A 59 2.83 5.67 -3.46
C GLU A 59 4.15 5.03 -3.03
N TYR A 60 4.30 4.75 -1.73
CA TYR A 60 5.48 4.08 -1.20
C TYR A 60 5.70 2.70 -1.84
N LEU A 61 4.66 1.87 -1.85
CA LEU A 61 4.73 0.54 -2.45
C LEU A 61 4.95 0.61 -3.96
N GLY A 62 4.28 1.55 -4.64
CA GLY A 62 4.46 1.77 -6.06
C GLY A 62 5.92 2.09 -6.41
N ASN A 63 6.56 3.00 -5.69
CA ASN A 63 7.97 3.31 -5.91
C ASN A 63 8.87 2.09 -5.65
N ALA A 64 8.62 1.30 -4.61
CA ALA A 64 9.41 0.13 -4.26
C ALA A 64 9.28 -1.00 -5.30
N TYR A 65 8.08 -1.29 -5.76
CA TYR A 65 7.84 -2.42 -6.68
C TYR A 65 7.97 -2.06 -8.17
N LEU A 66 7.67 -0.81 -8.55
CA LEU A 66 7.74 -0.39 -9.95
C LEU A 66 9.06 0.28 -10.31
N GLN A 67 9.78 0.82 -9.33
CA GLN A 67 11.11 1.42 -9.51
C GLN A 67 11.11 2.45 -10.67
N ASP A 68 11.93 2.26 -11.69
CA ASP A 68 12.02 3.16 -12.86
C ASP A 68 10.72 3.27 -13.66
N GLU A 69 9.86 2.26 -13.55
CA GLU A 69 8.57 2.25 -14.25
C GLU A 69 7.44 2.94 -13.47
N TYR A 70 7.69 3.42 -12.25
CA TYR A 70 6.68 4.09 -11.41
C TYR A 70 5.93 5.19 -12.16
N SER A 71 6.64 6.00 -12.94
CA SER A 71 6.04 7.10 -13.72
C SER A 71 4.95 6.65 -14.70
N LYS A 72 4.98 5.39 -15.16
CA LYS A 72 3.96 4.83 -16.06
C LYS A 72 2.63 4.57 -15.36
N ALA A 73 2.64 4.32 -14.05
CA ALA A 73 1.45 4.02 -13.25
C ALA A 73 1.10 5.12 -12.23
N GLU A 74 1.92 6.15 -12.07
CA GLU A 74 1.81 7.20 -11.06
C GLU A 74 0.41 7.83 -10.99
N ALA A 75 -0.16 8.20 -12.14
CA ALA A 75 -1.48 8.82 -12.20
C ALA A 75 -2.59 7.90 -11.66
N VAL A 76 -2.51 6.59 -11.95
CA VAL A 76 -3.46 5.59 -11.47
C VAL A 76 -3.28 5.36 -9.97
N ILE A 77 -2.05 5.30 -9.48
CA ILE A 77 -1.72 5.13 -8.06
C ILE A 77 -2.25 6.31 -7.24
N ASN A 78 -2.01 7.54 -7.69
CA ASN A 78 -2.47 8.75 -7.02
C ASN A 78 -4.01 8.86 -7.02
N ASN A 79 -4.66 8.49 -8.13
CA ASN A 79 -6.12 8.45 -8.21
C ASN A 79 -6.70 7.41 -7.24
N LEU A 80 -6.10 6.22 -7.16
CA LEU A 80 -6.51 5.16 -6.25
C LEU A 80 -6.37 5.59 -4.79
N SER A 81 -5.24 6.17 -4.41
CA SER A 81 -5.01 6.73 -3.07
C SER A 81 -6.08 7.75 -2.68
N SER A 82 -6.37 8.68 -3.60
CA SER A 82 -7.41 9.69 -3.42
C SER A 82 -8.81 9.08 -3.29
N LYS A 83 -9.16 8.09 -4.12
CA LYS A 83 -10.45 7.39 -4.06
C LYS A 83 -10.63 6.68 -2.71
N ILE A 84 -9.62 5.95 -2.25
CA ILE A 84 -9.69 5.25 -0.95
C ILE A 84 -9.87 6.24 0.19
N SER A 85 -9.07 7.30 0.24
CA SER A 85 -9.15 8.32 1.28
C SER A 85 -10.52 9.00 1.32
N LYS A 86 -11.06 9.38 0.15
CA LYS A 86 -12.40 10.00 0.04
C LYS A 86 -13.51 9.04 0.47
N THR A 87 -13.41 7.76 0.12
CA THR A 87 -14.40 6.76 0.51
C THR A 87 -14.42 6.58 2.03
N ILE A 88 -13.24 6.46 2.65
CA ILE A 88 -13.12 6.36 4.12
C ILE A 88 -13.73 7.59 4.79
N GLN A 89 -13.42 8.80 4.32
CA GLN A 89 -13.95 10.03 4.88
C GLN A 89 -15.47 10.18 4.71
N ALA A 90 -16.03 9.72 3.59
CA ALA A 90 -17.47 9.79 3.32
C ALA A 90 -18.26 8.84 4.22
N GLU A 91 -17.74 7.65 4.47
CA GLU A 91 -18.41 6.64 5.30
C GLU A 91 -18.25 6.91 6.81
N PHE A 92 -17.15 7.51 7.21
CA PHE A 92 -16.83 7.78 8.61
C PHE A 92 -16.73 9.29 8.86
N THR A 93 -17.87 9.94 9.11
CA THR A 93 -17.96 11.40 9.31
C THR A 93 -17.15 11.93 10.50
N THR A 94 -16.80 11.07 11.45
CA THR A 94 -15.93 11.37 12.59
C THR A 94 -14.47 11.00 12.36
N ALA A 95 -14.13 10.47 11.19
CA ALA A 95 -12.76 10.10 10.88
C ALA A 95 -11.87 11.34 10.77
N SER A 96 -10.80 11.38 11.53
CA SER A 96 -9.69 12.30 11.33
C SER A 96 -8.58 11.59 10.57
N LEU A 97 -8.07 12.23 9.53
CA LEU A 97 -6.85 11.74 8.89
C LEU A 97 -5.68 11.94 9.84
N GLY A 98 -5.07 10.83 10.27
CA GLY A 98 -3.80 10.84 10.97
C GLY A 98 -2.63 11.07 10.00
N SER A 99 -1.47 11.36 10.56
CA SER A 99 -0.20 11.32 9.83
C SER A 99 0.21 9.88 9.53
N GLY A 100 1.08 9.67 8.55
CA GLY A 100 1.76 8.40 8.35
C GLY A 100 2.48 7.96 9.65
N TYR A 101 2.56 6.67 9.86
CA TYR A 101 3.30 6.08 10.96
C TYR A 101 4.32 5.06 10.42
N GLY A 102 5.37 4.84 11.17
CA GLY A 102 6.48 3.98 10.78
C GLY A 102 7.81 4.57 11.24
N SER A 103 8.86 4.39 10.47
CA SER A 103 10.16 5.01 10.75
C SER A 103 10.08 6.53 10.64
N SER A 104 10.78 7.24 11.53
CA SER A 104 10.94 8.69 11.43
C SER A 104 11.83 9.14 10.26
N GLN A 105 12.58 8.21 9.69
CA GLN A 105 13.31 8.41 8.45
C GLN A 105 12.46 7.87 7.30
N GLU A 106 11.97 8.78 6.47
CA GLU A 106 11.37 8.41 5.20
C GLU A 106 12.49 8.10 4.20
N PHE A 107 12.38 6.97 3.53
CA PHE A 107 13.23 6.69 2.38
C PHE A 107 12.82 7.62 1.25
N THR A 108 13.81 8.17 0.55
CA THR A 108 13.55 8.87 -0.70
C THR A 108 13.06 7.88 -1.76
N GLN A 109 12.47 8.39 -2.84
CA GLN A 109 12.09 7.53 -3.97
C GLN A 109 13.29 6.78 -4.56
N GLU A 110 14.46 7.42 -4.59
CA GLU A 110 15.71 6.83 -5.05
C GLU A 110 16.16 5.71 -4.11
N ASP A 111 16.16 5.96 -2.78
CA ASP A 111 16.47 4.92 -1.79
C ASP A 111 15.55 3.69 -1.91
N LEU A 112 14.26 3.90 -2.18
CA LEU A 112 13.31 2.80 -2.35
C LEU A 112 13.59 1.96 -3.60
N ARG A 113 14.07 2.58 -4.67
CA ARG A 113 14.42 1.89 -5.91
C ARG A 113 15.69 1.06 -5.78
N GLU A 114 16.65 1.54 -4.98
CA GLU A 114 17.95 0.91 -4.75
C GLU A 114 18.00 0.11 -3.45
N TYR A 115 16.86 -0.03 -2.74
CA TYR A 115 16.84 -0.66 -1.43
C TYR A 115 17.28 -2.12 -1.49
N HIS A 116 18.29 -2.44 -0.72
CA HIS A 116 18.70 -3.81 -0.46
C HIS A 116 18.50 -4.17 1.01
N TYR A 117 18.01 -5.35 1.25
CA TYR A 117 17.52 -5.77 2.56
C TYR A 117 18.61 -5.96 3.61
N MET A 118 19.76 -6.51 3.23
CA MET A 118 20.92 -6.72 4.08
C MET A 118 22.19 -6.71 3.24
N PHE A 119 23.33 -6.45 3.92
CA PHE A 119 24.65 -6.56 3.29
C PHE A 119 24.84 -7.95 2.66
N GLY A 120 25.18 -7.98 1.39
CA GLY A 120 25.39 -9.21 0.62
C GLY A 120 24.13 -9.86 0.06
N MET A 121 22.94 -9.27 0.28
CA MET A 121 21.73 -9.65 -0.45
C MET A 121 21.62 -8.88 -1.77
N PRO A 122 20.98 -9.47 -2.80
CA PRO A 122 20.70 -8.75 -4.04
C PRO A 122 19.80 -7.53 -3.76
N TYR A 123 19.91 -6.52 -4.61
CA TYR A 123 18.96 -5.42 -4.59
C TYR A 123 17.54 -5.94 -4.83
N PHE A 124 16.56 -5.19 -4.39
CA PHE A 124 15.14 -5.57 -4.55
C PHE A 124 14.78 -5.85 -6.01
N GLU A 125 15.35 -5.11 -6.94
CA GLU A 125 15.19 -5.29 -8.38
C GLU A 125 15.80 -6.58 -8.91
N ASP A 126 16.85 -7.12 -8.26
CA ASP A 126 17.53 -8.35 -8.67
C ASP A 126 16.83 -9.63 -8.18
N THR A 127 15.76 -9.48 -7.41
CA THR A 127 15.07 -10.61 -6.75
C THR A 127 13.96 -11.18 -7.63
N TYR A 128 13.65 -10.55 -8.77
CA TYR A 128 12.53 -10.91 -9.64
C TYR A 128 12.94 -10.96 -11.11
#